data_9543a6c5d088bd859f4a98640a06e691
#
_entry.id   9543a6c5d088bd859f4a98640a06e691
#
_cell.length_a   1.000
_cell.length_b   1.000
_cell.length_c   1.000
_cell.angle_alpha   90.00
_cell.angle_beta   90.00
_cell.angle_gamma   90.00
#
_symmetry.space_group_name_H-M   'P 1'
#
loop_
_entity.id
_entity.type
_entity.pdbx_description
1 polymer ?
#
loop_
_entity_poly.entity_id
_entity_poly.type
_entity_poly.pdbx_seq_one_letter_code
_entity_poly.pdbx_strand_id
1 'polypeptide(L)'
;MGAMPSPTELDVAALSYEQARDELVRVVGELEQGSATLEQSLALWERGEALAARCEEWLIGAKARLDAARAGAVASDAPVDGGAA
;
A
#
# COMPACT_ATOMS: atom_id res chain seq x y z
N MET A 1 -20.79 20.37 -7.27
CA MET A 1 -20.81 20.27 -6.80
C MET A 1 -20.56 19.61 -6.17
N GLY A 2 -20.29 19.48 -6.00
CA GLY A 2 -19.89 18.86 -5.04
C GLY A 2 -20.21 17.54 -4.71
N ALA A 3 -20.38 16.83 -5.60
CA ALA A 3 -20.65 15.45 -5.32
C ALA A 3 -19.45 14.86 -4.59
N MET A 4 -19.72 14.17 -3.53
CA MET A 4 -18.67 13.45 -2.85
C MET A 4 -18.26 12.27 -3.70
N PRO A 5 -16.98 12.02 -3.83
CA PRO A 5 -16.57 10.81 -4.52
C PRO A 5 -17.02 9.60 -3.73
N SER A 6 -17.33 8.54 -4.44
CA SER A 6 -17.63 7.29 -3.77
C SER A 6 -16.35 6.78 -3.08
N PRO A 7 -16.48 5.89 -2.12
CA PRO A 7 -15.28 5.35 -1.48
C PRO A 7 -14.29 4.76 -2.48
N THR A 8 -14.79 4.19 -3.58
CA THR A 8 -13.90 3.61 -4.56
C THR A 8 -13.22 4.66 -5.41
N GLU A 9 -13.71 5.90 -5.34
CA GLU A 9 -13.11 6.99 -6.10
C GLU A 9 -12.23 7.88 -5.24
N LEU A 10 -12.10 7.56 -3.97
CA LEU A 10 -11.24 8.36 -3.12
C LEU A 10 -9.82 8.33 -3.65
N ASP A 11 -9.18 9.48 -3.52
CA ASP A 11 -7.79 9.58 -3.91
C ASP A 11 -6.98 8.59 -3.08
N VAL A 12 -6.32 7.70 -3.75
CA VAL A 12 -5.50 6.69 -3.08
C VAL A 12 -4.45 7.36 -2.20
N ALA A 13 -3.96 8.52 -2.59
CA ALA A 13 -2.94 9.22 -1.81
C ALA A 13 -3.45 9.63 -0.44
N ALA A 14 -4.77 9.69 -0.25
CA ALA A 14 -5.34 10.06 1.04
C ALA A 14 -5.52 8.87 1.96
N LEU A 15 -5.28 7.67 1.50
CA LEU A 15 -5.51 6.48 2.32
C LEU A 15 -4.32 6.20 3.21
N SER A 16 -4.61 5.72 4.41
CA SER A 16 -3.56 5.18 5.26
C SER A 16 -3.10 3.84 4.69
N TYR A 17 -2.00 3.34 5.21
CA TYR A 17 -1.51 2.04 4.77
C TYR A 17 -2.57 0.96 4.96
N GLU A 18 -3.19 0.93 6.13
CA GLU A 18 -4.17 -0.11 6.42
C GLU A 18 -5.37 0.01 5.51
N GLN A 19 -5.82 1.24 5.26
CA GLN A 19 -6.93 1.44 4.36
C GLN A 19 -6.60 0.98 2.95
N ALA A 20 -5.41 1.35 2.48
CA ALA A 20 -4.99 0.96 1.14
C ALA A 20 -4.85 -0.55 1.03
N ARG A 21 -4.27 -1.17 2.05
CA ARG A 21 -4.08 -2.61 2.06
C ARG A 21 -5.40 -3.34 2.07
N ASP A 22 -6.33 -2.89 2.92
CA ASP A 22 -7.63 -3.54 3.00
C ASP A 22 -8.37 -3.45 1.69
N GLU A 23 -8.32 -2.30 1.07
CA GLU A 23 -9.01 -2.14 -0.21
C GLU A 23 -8.32 -2.97 -1.29
N LEU A 24 -7.01 -3.06 -1.26
CA LEU A 24 -6.29 -3.87 -2.23
C LEU A 24 -6.70 -5.34 -2.12
N VAL A 25 -6.79 -5.84 -0.90
CA VAL A 25 -7.21 -7.21 -0.68
C VAL A 25 -8.61 -7.43 -1.27
N ARG A 26 -9.50 -6.48 -1.06
CA ARG A 26 -10.84 -6.60 -1.60
C ARG A 26 -10.84 -6.59 -3.12
N VAL A 27 -10.05 -5.70 -3.71
CA VAL A 27 -9.96 -5.60 -5.17
C VAL A 27 -9.44 -6.90 -5.76
N VAL A 28 -8.38 -7.43 -5.17
CA VAL A 28 -7.81 -8.69 -5.64
C VAL A 28 -8.84 -9.81 -5.51
N GLY A 29 -9.59 -9.83 -4.40
CA GLY A 29 -10.60 -10.83 -4.22
C GLY A 29 -11.67 -10.76 -5.30
N GLU A 30 -12.09 -9.56 -5.66
CA GLU A 30 -13.08 -9.40 -6.70
C GLU A 30 -12.55 -9.87 -8.05
N LEU A 31 -11.29 -9.59 -8.34
CA LEU A 31 -10.68 -10.05 -9.56
C LEU A 31 -10.61 -11.58 -9.61
N GLU A 32 -10.29 -12.17 -8.47
CA GLU A 32 -10.16 -13.62 -8.40
C GLU A 32 -11.47 -14.35 -8.56
N GLN A 33 -12.57 -13.70 -8.20
CA GLN A 33 -13.87 -14.31 -8.39
C GLN A 33 -14.20 -14.55 -9.84
N GLY A 34 -13.66 -13.71 -10.72
CA GLY A 34 -13.87 -13.90 -12.13
C GLY A 34 -15.28 -13.60 -12.61
N SER A 35 -16.09 -12.94 -11.81
CA SER A 35 -17.45 -12.63 -12.20
C SER A 35 -17.60 -11.22 -12.77
N ALA A 36 -16.54 -10.44 -12.79
CA ALA A 36 -16.59 -9.10 -13.32
C ALA A 36 -16.48 -9.13 -14.85
N THR A 37 -17.09 -8.13 -15.48
CA THR A 37 -16.90 -7.97 -16.92
C THR A 37 -15.46 -7.56 -17.18
N LEU A 38 -15.06 -7.60 -18.46
CA LEU A 38 -13.73 -7.17 -18.82
C LEU A 38 -13.49 -5.71 -18.42
N GLU A 39 -14.48 -4.86 -18.69
CA GLU A 39 -14.35 -3.47 -18.31
C GLU A 39 -14.17 -3.30 -16.81
N GLN A 40 -14.99 -4.03 -16.06
CA GLN A 40 -14.89 -3.97 -14.61
C GLN A 40 -13.55 -4.50 -14.13
N SER A 41 -13.08 -5.55 -14.75
CA SER A 41 -11.78 -6.12 -14.37
C SER A 41 -10.66 -5.15 -14.63
N LEU A 42 -10.70 -4.42 -15.73
CA LEU A 42 -9.70 -3.42 -16.01
C LEU A 42 -9.73 -2.29 -14.99
N ALA A 43 -10.94 -1.85 -14.63
CA ALA A 43 -11.06 -0.80 -13.62
C ALA A 43 -10.52 -1.28 -12.27
N LEU A 44 -10.84 -2.51 -11.90
CA LEU A 44 -10.33 -3.09 -10.67
C LEU A 44 -8.82 -3.21 -10.71
N TRP A 45 -8.29 -3.62 -11.85
CA TRP A 45 -6.85 -3.74 -11.99
C TRP A 45 -6.17 -2.38 -11.81
N GLU A 46 -6.70 -1.35 -12.45
CA GLU A 46 -6.12 -0.02 -12.33
C GLU A 46 -6.18 0.46 -10.89
N ARG A 47 -7.31 0.21 -10.22
CA ARG A 47 -7.41 0.59 -8.82
C ARG A 47 -6.41 -0.19 -7.97
N GLY A 48 -6.28 -1.47 -8.26
CA GLY A 48 -5.32 -2.30 -7.54
C GLY A 48 -3.89 -1.81 -7.69
N GLU A 49 -3.53 -1.40 -8.91
CA GLU A 49 -2.19 -0.87 -9.15
C GLU A 49 -1.94 0.38 -8.32
N ALA A 50 -2.92 1.28 -8.29
CA ALA A 50 -2.76 2.51 -7.51
C ALA A 50 -2.66 2.20 -6.01
N LEU A 51 -3.46 1.25 -5.54
CA LEU A 51 -3.42 0.88 -4.13
C LEU A 51 -2.09 0.21 -3.78
N ALA A 52 -1.60 -0.64 -4.66
CA ALA A 52 -0.33 -1.29 -4.42
C ALA A 52 0.81 -0.27 -4.36
N ALA A 53 0.76 0.71 -5.25
CA ALA A 53 1.77 1.77 -5.23
C ALA A 53 1.70 2.56 -3.93
N ARG A 54 0.49 2.82 -3.45
CA ARG A 54 0.34 3.55 -2.19
C ARG A 54 0.90 2.75 -1.02
N CYS A 55 0.63 1.45 -1.01
CA CYS A 55 1.19 0.59 0.03
C CYS A 55 2.71 0.60 -0.03
N GLU A 56 3.26 0.57 -1.23
CA GLU A 56 4.70 0.61 -1.38
C GLU A 56 5.28 1.91 -0.86
N GLU A 57 4.62 3.02 -1.12
CA GLU A 57 5.06 4.31 -0.60
C GLU A 57 5.12 4.29 0.91
N TRP A 58 4.10 3.72 1.54
CA TRP A 58 4.09 3.61 2.98
C TRP A 58 5.25 2.77 3.49
N LEU A 59 5.51 1.65 2.82
CA LEU A 59 6.58 0.74 3.24
C LEU A 59 7.94 1.38 3.03
N ILE A 60 8.12 2.10 1.95
CA ILE A 60 9.38 2.79 1.70
C ILE A 60 9.62 3.83 2.80
N GLY A 61 8.59 4.60 3.13
CA GLY A 61 8.72 5.59 4.18
C GLY A 61 9.03 4.97 5.52
N ALA A 62 8.34 3.86 5.83
CA ALA A 62 8.58 3.17 7.08
C ALA A 62 9.98 2.59 7.13
N LYS A 63 10.44 2.05 6.00
CA LYS A 63 11.78 1.50 5.93
C LYS A 63 12.82 2.59 6.15
N ALA A 64 12.61 3.75 5.56
CA ALA A 64 13.54 4.84 5.74
C ALA A 64 13.62 5.26 7.21
N ARG A 65 12.47 5.28 7.87
CA ARG A 65 12.46 5.63 9.29
C ARG A 65 13.13 4.57 10.13
N LEU A 66 12.92 3.31 9.79
CA LEU A 66 13.60 2.24 10.51
C LEU A 66 15.09 2.29 10.28
N ASP A 67 15.49 2.56 9.06
CA ASP A 67 16.92 2.65 8.76
C ASP A 67 17.56 3.80 9.54
N ALA A 68 16.88 4.92 9.63
CA ALA A 68 17.38 6.05 10.38
C ALA A 68 17.49 5.72 11.87
N ALA A 69 16.48 5.07 12.41
CA ALA A 69 16.51 4.69 13.82
C ALA A 69 17.61 3.65 14.08
N ARG A 70 17.75 2.75 13.14
CA ARG A 70 18.79 1.72 13.30
C ARG A 70 20.19 2.31 13.18
N ALA A 71 20.35 3.27 12.30
CA ALA A 71 21.64 3.95 12.19
C ALA A 71 22.03 4.61 13.50
N GLY A 72 21.05 5.24 14.15
CA GLY A 72 21.30 5.83 15.44
C GLY A 72 21.67 4.78 16.48
N ALA A 73 20.96 3.67 16.47
CA ALA A 73 21.24 2.60 17.40
C ALA A 73 22.57 1.94 17.12
N VAL A 74 22.88 1.77 15.86
CA VAL A 74 24.14 1.14 15.48
C VAL A 74 25.30 2.02 15.87
N ALA A 75 25.12 3.31 15.79
CA ALA A 75 26.19 4.21 16.22
C ALA A 75 26.59 3.93 17.66
N SER A 76 25.63 3.48 18.44
CA SER A 76 25.99 3.16 19.81
C SER A 76 26.28 1.68 20.00
N ASP A 77 25.89 0.80 19.00
CA ASP A 77 26.01 -0.57 19.33
C ASP A 77 25.98 -1.45 18.22
N ALA A 78 26.49 -1.59 17.58
CA ALA A 78 26.56 -2.31 16.53
C ALA A 78 25.88 -3.50 16.28
N PRO A 79 25.52 -4.13 16.29
CA PRO A 79 25.12 -5.22 15.90
C PRO A 79 24.54 -5.72 14.92
N VAL A 80 24.27 -5.94 14.58
CA VAL A 80 23.91 -6.42 13.96
C VAL A 80 23.43 -6.90 13.22
N ASP A 81 23.24 -7.16 12.82
CA ASP A 81 22.81 -7.61 12.20
C ASP A 81 22.47 -8.19 11.62
N GLY A 82 22.38 -8.35 11.60
CA GLY A 82 22.01 -8.83 11.14
C GLY A 82 21.81 -9.37 10.56
N GLY A 83 21.93 -9.35 10.48
CA GLY A 83 21.72 -9.82 9.87
C GLY A 83 21.48 -10.50 9.67
N ALA A 84 21.57 -10.65 9.89
CA ALA A 84 21.44 -11.24 9.71
C ALA A 84 21.11 -11.84 9.38
N ALA A 85 21.03 -12.02 9.33
CA ALA A 85 20.83 -12.57 8.95
C ALA A 85 20.70 -12.88 8.63
#